data_91c3dbea184d4dbe3c1cb6f258b42646
#
_entry.id   91c3dbea184d4dbe3c1cb6f258b42646
#
_cell.length_a   1.000
_cell.length_b   1.000
_cell.length_c   1.000
_cell.angle_alpha   90.00
_cell.angle_beta   90.00
_cell.angle_gamma   90.00
#
_symmetry.space_group_name_H-M   'P 1'
#
loop_
_entity.id
_entity.type
_entity.pdbx_description
1 polymer ?
#
loop_
_entity_poly.entity_id
_entity_poly.type
_entity_poly.pdbx_seq_one_letter_code
_entity_poly.pdbx_strand_id
1 'polypeptide(L)'
;MKQYRTINNLVGWITFIIAATVYCLTIEPTASFWDCPEFITTGYKLEVGHPPGAPFFMLVANLFSQFASDVTTVAKMVNYMSALMSGACILFLFWSITHLVRKLVITDENNITKGQLITVMGSGLVGALVYTFSDTFWFSAVEGEVYAFSSLFTAVVFWLILKWEDVANQPHSDRWLILIAYLTGLSIGVHLLNLLCLPAIVLVYYLSLIHI
;
A
#
# COMPACT_ATOMS: atom_id res chain seq x y z
N MET A 1 6.46 -2.01 -25.15
CA MET A 1 5.77 -2.42 -23.88
C MET A 1 6.53 -3.42 -22.99
N LYS A 2 7.08 -4.55 -23.48
CA LYS A 2 7.75 -5.54 -22.60
C LYS A 2 8.91 -4.93 -21.77
N GLN A 3 9.82 -4.18 -22.41
CA GLN A 3 10.94 -3.52 -21.72
C GLN A 3 10.46 -2.51 -20.67
N TYR A 4 9.45 -1.69 -20.98
CA TYR A 4 8.83 -0.76 -20.03
C TYR A 4 8.35 -1.51 -18.77
N ARG A 5 7.55 -2.58 -18.93
CA ARG A 5 7.03 -3.37 -17.81
C ARG A 5 8.14 -3.94 -16.92
N THR A 6 9.21 -4.46 -17.54
CA THR A 6 10.35 -5.00 -16.78
C THR A 6 11.04 -3.91 -15.96
N ILE A 7 11.32 -2.74 -16.56
CA ILE A 7 11.97 -1.63 -15.86
C ILE A 7 11.05 -1.08 -14.76
N ASN A 8 9.77 -0.88 -15.05
CA ASN A 8 8.79 -0.40 -14.06
C ASN A 8 8.69 -1.33 -12.83
N ASN A 9 8.65 -2.63 -13.05
CA ASN A 9 8.64 -3.59 -11.95
C ASN A 9 9.96 -3.58 -11.18
N LEU A 10 11.10 -3.57 -11.88
CA LEU A 10 12.41 -3.54 -11.22
C LEU A 10 12.58 -2.29 -10.34
N VAL A 11 12.27 -1.10 -10.88
CA VAL A 11 12.38 0.16 -10.12
C VAL A 11 11.39 0.18 -8.97
N GLY A 12 10.16 -0.31 -9.17
CA GLY A 12 9.17 -0.42 -8.09
C GLY A 12 9.67 -1.31 -6.94
N TRP A 13 10.20 -2.49 -7.24
CA TRP A 13 10.77 -3.37 -6.20
C TRP A 13 12.00 -2.77 -5.52
N ILE A 14 12.86 -2.04 -6.25
CA ILE A 14 13.96 -1.29 -5.65
C ILE A 14 13.43 -0.24 -4.68
N THR A 15 12.38 0.49 -5.06
CA THR A 15 11.74 1.50 -4.20
C THR A 15 11.15 0.86 -2.93
N PHE A 16 10.50 -0.31 -3.07
CA PHE A 16 10.05 -1.11 -1.92
C PHE A 16 11.21 -1.48 -0.98
N ILE A 17 12.30 -2.01 -1.53
CA ILE A 17 13.46 -2.44 -0.74
C ILE A 17 14.06 -1.25 0.02
N ILE A 18 14.19 -0.08 -0.62
CA ILE A 18 14.68 1.14 0.04
C ILE A 18 13.76 1.51 1.21
N ALA A 19 12.45 1.64 0.98
CA ALA A 19 11.49 2.02 2.00
C ALA A 19 11.44 1.01 3.16
N ALA A 20 11.28 -0.28 2.85
CA ALA A 20 11.23 -1.34 3.85
C ALA A 20 12.52 -1.43 4.67
N THR A 21 13.70 -1.28 4.03
CA THR A 21 14.99 -1.29 4.74
C THR A 21 15.10 -0.12 5.69
N VAL A 22 14.75 1.10 5.23
CA VAL A 22 14.80 2.30 6.09
C VAL A 22 13.88 2.12 7.30
N TYR A 23 12.63 1.72 7.10
CA TYR A 23 11.68 1.51 8.19
C TYR A 23 12.09 0.40 9.14
N CYS A 24 12.58 -0.73 8.63
CA CYS A 24 13.08 -1.83 9.47
C CYS A 24 14.33 -1.46 10.29
N LEU A 25 15.21 -0.59 9.76
CA LEU A 25 16.40 -0.13 10.48
C LEU A 25 16.10 0.94 11.53
N THR A 26 15.00 1.66 11.37
CA THR A 26 14.57 2.76 12.28
C THR A 26 13.34 2.38 13.10
N ILE A 27 13.03 1.10 13.17
CA ILE A 27 11.86 0.57 13.85
C ILE A 27 11.86 0.91 15.34
N GLU A 28 10.70 1.25 15.88
CA GLU A 28 10.52 1.41 17.31
C GLU A 28 10.80 0.07 18.02
N PRO A 29 11.75 0.01 18.96
CA PRO A 29 12.12 -1.27 19.60
C PRO A 29 11.04 -1.80 20.55
N THR A 30 10.15 -0.93 21.02
CA THR A 30 9.09 -1.23 22.00
C THR A 30 7.74 -0.70 21.51
N ALA A 31 6.78 -0.58 22.40
CA ALA A 31 5.52 0.12 22.09
C ALA A 31 5.74 1.64 22.11
N SER A 32 5.23 2.31 21.09
CA SER A 32 5.21 3.77 20.97
C SER A 32 4.08 4.39 21.85
N PHE A 33 3.70 5.63 21.55
CA PHE A 33 2.63 6.34 22.28
C PHE A 33 1.24 6.01 21.72
N TRP A 34 0.21 6.62 22.30
CA TRP A 34 -1.20 6.54 21.90
C TRP A 34 -1.74 5.11 21.98
N ASP A 35 -2.37 4.64 20.93
CA ASP A 35 -3.05 3.35 20.87
C ASP A 35 -2.12 2.17 20.51
N CYS A 36 -0.88 2.45 20.15
CA CYS A 36 0.12 1.43 19.74
C CYS A 36 0.28 0.31 20.80
N PRO A 37 0.44 0.58 22.12
CA PRO A 37 0.50 -0.47 23.13
C PRO A 37 -0.76 -1.34 23.19
N GLU A 38 -1.94 -0.74 22.98
CA GLU A 38 -3.19 -1.47 22.96
C GLU A 38 -3.26 -2.40 21.75
N PHE A 39 -2.97 -1.90 20.53
CA PHE A 39 -2.97 -2.71 19.32
C PHE A 39 -1.96 -3.87 19.39
N ILE A 40 -0.77 -3.65 19.95
CA ILE A 40 0.21 -4.71 20.15
C ILE A 40 -0.30 -5.76 21.13
N THR A 41 -0.86 -5.33 22.28
CA THR A 41 -1.31 -6.24 23.34
C THR A 41 -2.52 -7.05 22.90
N THR A 42 -3.54 -6.39 22.34
CA THR A 42 -4.76 -7.03 21.85
C THR A 42 -4.50 -7.93 20.66
N GLY A 43 -3.59 -7.53 19.76
CA GLY A 43 -3.12 -8.38 18.66
C GLY A 43 -2.41 -9.64 19.16
N TYR A 44 -1.49 -9.51 20.10
CA TYR A 44 -0.77 -10.65 20.69
C TYR A 44 -1.70 -11.65 21.35
N LYS A 45 -2.69 -11.16 22.13
CA LYS A 45 -3.62 -11.99 22.89
C LYS A 45 -4.90 -12.37 22.14
N LEU A 46 -5.12 -11.85 20.91
CA LEU A 46 -6.39 -11.95 20.18
C LEU A 46 -7.57 -11.44 20.98
N GLU A 47 -7.40 -10.29 21.65
CA GLU A 47 -8.43 -9.59 22.37
C GLU A 47 -9.11 -8.52 21.50
N VAL A 48 -10.21 -7.97 21.97
CA VAL A 48 -10.92 -6.87 21.30
C VAL A 48 -10.40 -5.54 21.86
N GLY A 49 -9.88 -4.69 20.98
CA GLY A 49 -9.48 -3.33 21.31
C GLY A 49 -10.67 -2.36 21.40
N HIS A 50 -10.38 -1.05 21.61
CA HIS A 50 -11.40 -0.01 21.65
C HIS A 50 -12.20 0.07 20.32
N PRO A 51 -13.46 0.57 20.35
CA PRO A 51 -14.27 0.73 19.15
C PRO A 51 -13.62 1.66 18.10
N PRO A 52 -13.71 1.33 16.78
CA PRO A 52 -14.56 0.29 16.19
C PRO A 52 -13.93 -1.11 16.19
N GLY A 53 -12.79 -1.31 16.83
CA GLY A 53 -11.99 -2.53 16.75
C GLY A 53 -11.27 -2.67 15.41
N ALA A 54 -10.32 -3.56 15.33
CA ALA A 54 -9.54 -3.81 14.13
C ALA A 54 -9.29 -5.33 13.95
N PRO A 55 -10.34 -6.15 13.76
CA PRO A 55 -10.24 -7.61 13.86
C PRO A 55 -9.24 -8.20 12.86
N PHE A 56 -9.16 -7.67 11.64
CA PHE A 56 -8.21 -8.17 10.66
C PHE A 56 -6.77 -7.75 10.98
N PHE A 57 -6.59 -6.53 11.51
CA PHE A 57 -5.29 -6.11 12.04
C PHE A 57 -4.83 -7.03 13.17
N MET A 58 -5.70 -7.34 14.13
CA MET A 58 -5.38 -8.21 15.27
C MET A 58 -4.93 -9.60 14.82
N LEU A 59 -5.59 -10.19 13.83
CA LEU A 59 -5.21 -11.49 13.27
C LEU A 59 -3.81 -11.45 12.64
N VAL A 60 -3.49 -10.41 11.86
CA VAL A 60 -2.19 -10.29 11.21
C VAL A 60 -1.10 -9.93 12.22
N ALA A 61 -1.38 -9.04 13.18
CA ALA A 61 -0.47 -8.71 14.27
C ALA A 61 -0.16 -9.95 15.15
N ASN A 62 -1.17 -10.78 15.43
CA ASN A 62 -0.95 -12.05 16.11
C ASN A 62 -0.02 -12.96 15.32
N LEU A 63 -0.22 -13.10 14.00
CA LEU A 63 0.66 -13.89 13.15
C LEU A 63 2.12 -13.41 13.25
N PHE A 64 2.36 -12.10 13.19
CA PHE A 64 3.70 -11.53 13.32
C PHE A 64 4.27 -11.73 14.72
N SER A 65 3.45 -11.65 15.76
CA SER A 65 3.88 -11.89 17.15
C SER A 65 4.42 -13.31 17.39
N GLN A 66 4.03 -14.30 16.56
CA GLN A 66 4.57 -15.67 16.65
C GLN A 66 6.05 -15.78 16.27
N PHE A 67 6.61 -14.77 15.61
CA PHE A 67 8.05 -14.70 15.31
C PHE A 67 8.86 -14.10 16.45
N ALA A 68 8.24 -13.67 17.55
CA ALA A 68 8.92 -13.18 18.72
C ALA A 68 9.63 -14.32 19.46
N SER A 69 10.88 -14.10 19.86
CA SER A 69 11.64 -15.07 20.65
C SER A 69 11.18 -15.15 22.12
N ASP A 70 10.61 -14.05 22.61
CA ASP A 70 10.06 -13.89 23.95
C ASP A 70 9.07 -12.73 23.99
N VAL A 71 8.38 -12.55 25.14
CA VAL A 71 7.34 -11.51 25.31
C VAL A 71 7.88 -10.10 25.12
N THR A 72 9.16 -9.85 25.41
CA THR A 72 9.76 -8.51 25.30
C THR A 72 9.97 -8.08 23.83
N THR A 73 10.02 -9.04 22.91
CA THR A 73 10.22 -8.81 21.47
C THR A 73 8.94 -8.79 20.67
N VAL A 74 7.78 -9.06 21.29
CA VAL A 74 6.47 -9.03 20.61
C VAL A 74 6.17 -7.69 19.96
N ALA A 75 6.36 -6.59 20.69
CA ALA A 75 6.14 -5.23 20.16
C ALA A 75 6.96 -5.01 18.88
N LYS A 76 8.22 -5.36 18.90
CA LYS A 76 9.13 -5.23 17.76
C LYS A 76 8.66 -6.03 16.54
N MET A 77 8.10 -7.24 16.73
CA MET A 77 7.58 -8.04 15.60
C MET A 77 6.33 -7.41 14.98
N VAL A 78 5.43 -6.86 15.78
CA VAL A 78 4.27 -6.13 15.28
C VAL A 78 4.69 -4.83 14.57
N ASN A 79 5.69 -4.13 15.09
CA ASN A 79 6.27 -2.94 14.43
C ASN A 79 6.90 -3.32 13.07
N TYR A 80 7.58 -4.47 12.95
CA TYR A 80 8.06 -4.99 11.66
C TYR A 80 6.93 -5.26 10.67
N MET A 81 5.76 -5.71 11.12
CA MET A 81 4.58 -5.82 10.27
C MET A 81 4.25 -4.45 9.64
N SER A 82 4.16 -3.40 10.44
CA SER A 82 3.87 -2.03 9.95
C SER A 82 4.94 -1.54 8.97
N ALA A 83 6.22 -1.78 9.26
CA ALA A 83 7.33 -1.42 8.37
C ALA A 83 7.23 -2.10 6.99
N LEU A 84 6.91 -3.38 6.95
CA LEU A 84 6.75 -4.13 5.70
C LEU A 84 5.49 -3.71 4.94
N MET A 85 4.37 -3.48 5.64
CA MET A 85 3.13 -2.97 5.05
C MET A 85 3.32 -1.58 4.45
N SER A 86 4.04 -0.70 5.14
CA SER A 86 4.40 0.63 4.65
C SER A 86 5.32 0.57 3.44
N GLY A 87 6.34 -0.30 3.44
CA GLY A 87 7.17 -0.54 2.27
C GLY A 87 6.34 -0.99 1.07
N ALA A 88 5.40 -1.93 1.26
CA ALA A 88 4.49 -2.37 0.21
C ALA A 88 3.55 -1.24 -0.27
N CYS A 89 3.08 -0.37 0.63
CA CYS A 89 2.33 0.84 0.26
C CYS A 89 3.13 1.72 -0.71
N ILE A 90 4.41 1.96 -0.44
CA ILE A 90 5.31 2.73 -1.32
C ILE A 90 5.47 2.07 -2.70
N LEU A 91 5.53 0.76 -2.80
CA LEU A 91 5.55 0.02 -4.07
C LEU A 91 4.29 0.31 -4.91
N PHE A 92 3.11 0.18 -4.31
CA PHE A 92 1.86 0.44 -5.02
C PHE A 92 1.66 1.92 -5.35
N LEU A 93 2.16 2.83 -4.50
CA LEU A 93 2.21 4.26 -4.81
C LEU A 93 3.09 4.52 -6.03
N PHE A 94 4.30 3.97 -6.08
CA PHE A 94 5.19 4.06 -7.25
C PHE A 94 4.47 3.58 -8.52
N TRP A 95 3.85 2.40 -8.48
CA TRP A 95 3.14 1.86 -9.64
C TRP A 95 1.92 2.69 -10.03
N SER A 96 1.21 3.31 -9.09
CA SER A 96 0.09 4.21 -9.37
C SER A 96 0.57 5.49 -10.06
N ILE A 97 1.64 6.10 -9.56
CA ILE A 97 2.23 7.31 -10.16
C ILE A 97 2.71 6.99 -11.59
N THR A 98 3.49 5.92 -11.77
CA THR A 98 4.00 5.56 -13.11
C THR A 98 2.88 5.21 -14.07
N HIS A 99 1.79 4.60 -13.61
CA HIS A 99 0.60 4.32 -14.42
C HIS A 99 -0.04 5.62 -14.94
N LEU A 100 -0.27 6.59 -14.06
CA LEU A 100 -0.89 7.87 -14.42
C LEU A 100 0.03 8.70 -15.32
N VAL A 101 1.32 8.81 -14.98
CA VAL A 101 2.28 9.57 -15.80
C VAL A 101 2.48 8.92 -17.17
N ARG A 102 2.45 7.59 -17.27
CA ARG A 102 2.49 6.87 -18.56
C ARG A 102 1.37 7.37 -19.48
N LYS A 103 0.15 7.49 -19.00
CA LYS A 103 -1.00 7.95 -19.80
C LYS A 103 -0.85 9.39 -20.29
N LEU A 104 -0.12 10.23 -19.55
CA LEU A 104 0.12 11.63 -19.91
C LEU A 104 1.29 11.81 -20.88
N VAL A 105 2.32 10.97 -20.77
CA VAL A 105 3.62 11.19 -21.46
C VAL A 105 3.80 10.29 -22.67
N ILE A 106 3.29 9.05 -22.62
CA ILE A 106 3.51 8.07 -23.70
C ILE A 106 2.34 8.12 -24.67
N THR A 107 2.58 8.67 -25.86
CA THR A 107 1.60 8.79 -26.94
C THR A 107 1.58 7.56 -27.87
N ASP A 108 2.72 6.87 -28.02
CA ASP A 108 2.83 5.64 -28.79
C ASP A 108 3.49 4.54 -27.96
N GLU A 109 2.69 3.56 -27.56
CA GLU A 109 3.15 2.43 -26.73
C GLU A 109 4.12 1.48 -27.45
N ASN A 110 4.18 1.50 -28.78
CA ASN A 110 5.08 0.68 -29.58
C ASN A 110 6.47 1.31 -29.69
N ASN A 111 6.56 2.64 -29.55
CA ASN A 111 7.82 3.39 -29.73
C ASN A 111 8.08 4.33 -28.56
N ILE A 112 8.35 3.76 -27.39
CA ILE A 112 8.65 4.52 -26.18
C ILE A 112 10.09 5.04 -26.25
N THR A 113 10.26 6.36 -26.24
CA THR A 113 11.58 7.00 -26.22
C THR A 113 12.25 6.88 -24.85
N LYS A 114 13.59 6.96 -24.83
CA LYS A 114 14.37 6.98 -23.57
C LYS A 114 13.93 8.14 -22.65
N GLY A 115 13.66 9.33 -23.22
CA GLY A 115 13.20 10.49 -22.48
C GLY A 115 11.86 10.23 -21.78
N GLN A 116 10.87 9.68 -22.49
CA GLN A 116 9.58 9.29 -21.91
C GLN A 116 9.75 8.27 -20.79
N LEU A 117 10.58 7.25 -21.00
CA LEU A 117 10.84 6.23 -19.98
C LEU A 117 11.45 6.85 -18.71
N ILE A 118 12.46 7.71 -18.86
CA ILE A 118 13.10 8.40 -17.72
C ILE A 118 12.08 9.29 -17.00
N THR A 119 11.25 10.04 -17.74
CA THR A 119 10.21 10.89 -17.15
C THR A 119 9.25 10.07 -16.32
N VAL A 120 8.72 8.96 -16.84
CA VAL A 120 7.76 8.13 -16.11
C VAL A 120 8.38 7.50 -14.86
N MET A 121 9.56 6.87 -15.00
CA MET A 121 10.24 6.23 -13.89
C MET A 121 10.72 7.23 -12.85
N GLY A 122 11.25 8.37 -13.29
CA GLY A 122 11.71 9.46 -12.42
C GLY A 122 10.56 10.08 -11.61
N SER A 123 9.41 10.34 -12.24
CA SER A 123 8.22 10.84 -11.53
C SER A 123 7.75 9.86 -10.46
N GLY A 124 7.68 8.56 -10.79
CA GLY A 124 7.33 7.52 -9.84
C GLY A 124 8.30 7.45 -8.66
N LEU A 125 9.61 7.46 -8.96
CA LEU A 125 10.66 7.38 -7.95
C LEU A 125 10.65 8.59 -7.01
N VAL A 126 10.59 9.80 -7.56
CA VAL A 126 10.56 11.04 -6.77
C VAL A 126 9.30 11.07 -5.89
N GLY A 127 8.11 10.83 -6.46
CA GLY A 127 6.87 10.86 -5.68
C GLY A 127 6.83 9.81 -4.58
N ALA A 128 7.25 8.58 -4.87
CA ALA A 128 7.30 7.51 -3.88
C ALA A 128 8.34 7.79 -2.78
N LEU A 129 9.54 8.27 -3.11
CA LEU A 129 10.57 8.55 -2.12
C LEU A 129 10.25 9.79 -1.28
N VAL A 130 9.64 10.84 -1.84
CA VAL A 130 9.17 11.99 -1.04
C VAL A 130 8.16 11.52 0.01
N TYR A 131 7.24 10.63 -0.35
CA TYR A 131 6.29 10.07 0.60
C TYR A 131 6.96 9.12 1.62
N THR A 132 7.93 8.30 1.18
CA THR A 132 8.73 7.42 2.05
C THR A 132 9.39 8.20 3.20
N PHE A 133 9.96 9.36 2.88
CA PHE A 133 10.70 10.19 3.85
C PHE A 133 9.84 11.32 4.44
N SER A 134 8.52 11.32 4.22
CA SER A 134 7.63 12.26 4.92
C SER A 134 7.50 11.87 6.39
N ASP A 135 7.58 12.85 7.27
CA ASP A 135 7.59 12.66 8.72
C ASP A 135 6.39 11.85 9.23
N THR A 136 5.18 12.25 8.84
CA THR A 136 3.93 11.58 9.26
C THR A 136 3.86 10.13 8.81
N PHE A 137 4.26 9.83 7.57
CA PHE A 137 4.18 8.46 7.07
C PHE A 137 5.27 7.57 7.70
N TRP A 138 6.47 8.13 7.89
CA TRP A 138 7.57 7.42 8.56
C TRP A 138 7.19 7.05 9.99
N PHE A 139 6.62 7.98 10.75
CA PHE A 139 6.15 7.73 12.11
C PHE A 139 5.20 6.51 12.15
N SER A 140 4.15 6.50 11.32
CA SER A 140 3.21 5.38 11.23
C SER A 140 3.84 4.07 10.69
N ALA A 141 4.94 4.17 9.94
CA ALA A 141 5.59 3.00 9.37
C ALA A 141 6.43 2.20 10.39
N VAL A 142 6.88 2.84 11.46
CA VAL A 142 7.82 2.23 12.42
C VAL A 142 7.16 1.75 13.70
N GLU A 143 5.85 1.92 13.84
CA GLU A 143 5.08 1.55 15.02
C GLU A 143 3.92 0.60 14.71
N GLY A 144 3.48 -0.19 15.70
CA GLY A 144 2.45 -1.21 15.57
C GLY A 144 1.03 -0.65 15.65
N GLU A 145 0.64 0.14 14.64
CA GLU A 145 -0.69 0.73 14.52
C GLU A 145 -1.37 0.41 13.19
N VAL A 146 -2.67 0.65 13.14
CA VAL A 146 -3.55 0.33 12.00
C VAL A 146 -3.25 1.16 10.74
N TYR A 147 -2.62 2.33 10.86
CA TYR A 147 -2.46 3.28 9.77
C TYR A 147 -1.55 2.77 8.66
N ALA A 148 -0.47 2.08 8.98
CA ALA A 148 0.43 1.46 8.00
C ALA A 148 -0.32 0.45 7.12
N PHE A 149 -1.08 -0.43 7.74
CA PHE A 149 -1.85 -1.46 7.05
C PHE A 149 -3.04 -0.87 6.27
N SER A 150 -3.74 0.11 6.83
CA SER A 150 -4.80 0.84 6.14
C SER A 150 -4.29 1.57 4.90
N SER A 151 -3.13 2.22 4.99
CA SER A 151 -2.47 2.89 3.86
C SER A 151 -2.11 1.91 2.75
N LEU A 152 -1.64 0.71 3.09
CA LEU A 152 -1.41 -0.35 2.11
C LEU A 152 -2.70 -0.73 1.37
N PHE A 153 -3.82 -0.96 2.09
CA PHE A 153 -5.10 -1.25 1.45
C PHE A 153 -5.53 -0.14 0.49
N THR A 154 -5.41 1.12 0.91
CA THR A 154 -5.72 2.28 0.08
C THR A 154 -4.88 2.28 -1.21
N ALA A 155 -3.57 2.08 -1.09
CA ALA A 155 -2.66 2.04 -2.24
C ALA A 155 -2.95 0.88 -3.20
N VAL A 156 -3.21 -0.32 -2.65
CA VAL A 156 -3.56 -1.51 -3.43
C VAL A 156 -4.87 -1.32 -4.17
N VAL A 157 -5.94 -0.90 -3.48
CA VAL A 157 -7.27 -0.74 -4.06
C VAL A 157 -7.25 0.35 -5.15
N PHE A 158 -6.55 1.46 -4.91
CA PHE A 158 -6.37 2.50 -5.92
C PHE A 158 -5.56 2.01 -7.13
N TRP A 159 -4.50 1.25 -6.93
CA TRP A 159 -3.75 0.63 -8.02
C TRP A 159 -4.60 -0.37 -8.82
N LEU A 160 -5.45 -1.16 -8.15
CA LEU A 160 -6.32 -2.12 -8.79
C LEU A 160 -7.38 -1.46 -9.70
N ILE A 161 -7.96 -0.33 -9.31
CA ILE A 161 -8.92 0.37 -10.18
C ILE A 161 -8.24 0.93 -11.43
N LEU A 162 -7.00 1.40 -11.33
CA LEU A 162 -6.21 1.78 -12.50
C LEU A 162 -5.88 0.57 -13.41
N LYS A 163 -5.68 -0.61 -12.83
CA LYS A 163 -5.50 -1.85 -13.59
C LYS A 163 -6.79 -2.32 -14.26
N TRP A 164 -7.93 -2.19 -13.57
CA TRP A 164 -9.22 -2.46 -14.17
C TRP A 164 -9.50 -1.55 -15.36
N GLU A 165 -9.19 -0.26 -15.26
CA GLU A 165 -9.37 0.70 -16.35
C GLU A 165 -8.61 0.28 -17.63
N ASP A 166 -7.39 -0.25 -17.53
CA ASP A 166 -6.62 -0.78 -18.68
C ASP A 166 -7.34 -1.95 -19.41
N VAL A 167 -8.26 -2.65 -18.75
CA VAL A 167 -8.93 -3.85 -19.26
C VAL A 167 -10.46 -3.77 -19.20
N ALA A 168 -11.03 -2.59 -18.94
CA ALA A 168 -12.47 -2.41 -18.71
C ALA A 168 -13.35 -2.99 -19.84
N ASN A 169 -12.90 -2.92 -21.09
CA ASN A 169 -13.59 -3.43 -22.28
C ASN A 169 -13.29 -4.90 -22.61
N GLN A 170 -12.50 -5.60 -21.78
CA GLN A 170 -12.16 -7.00 -22.02
C GLN A 170 -13.14 -7.95 -21.31
N PRO A 171 -13.35 -9.15 -21.85
CA PRO A 171 -14.15 -10.18 -21.17
C PRO A 171 -13.62 -10.43 -19.75
N HIS A 172 -14.52 -10.54 -18.78
CA HIS A 172 -14.21 -10.81 -17.37
C HIS A 172 -13.44 -9.68 -16.63
N SER A 173 -13.51 -8.44 -17.10
CA SER A 173 -12.93 -7.28 -16.41
C SER A 173 -13.56 -7.03 -15.03
N ASP A 174 -14.82 -7.43 -14.83
CA ASP A 174 -15.59 -7.38 -13.59
C ASP A 174 -14.92 -8.11 -12.42
N ARG A 175 -14.05 -9.09 -12.68
CA ARG A 175 -13.26 -9.79 -11.64
C ARG A 175 -12.37 -8.83 -10.83
N TRP A 176 -11.88 -7.77 -11.47
CA TRP A 176 -11.10 -6.73 -10.77
C TRP A 176 -11.97 -5.93 -9.80
N LEU A 177 -13.20 -5.61 -10.21
CA LEU A 177 -14.16 -4.90 -9.35
C LEU A 177 -14.57 -5.75 -8.15
N ILE A 178 -14.76 -7.05 -8.35
CA ILE A 178 -15.04 -8.01 -7.27
C ILE A 178 -13.86 -8.05 -6.28
N LEU A 179 -12.62 -8.10 -6.78
CA LEU A 179 -11.43 -8.06 -5.94
C LEU A 179 -11.33 -6.74 -5.17
N ILE A 180 -11.59 -5.60 -5.80
CA ILE A 180 -11.62 -4.29 -5.17
C ILE A 180 -12.66 -4.26 -4.05
N ALA A 181 -13.88 -4.71 -4.30
CA ALA A 181 -14.94 -4.78 -3.30
C ALA A 181 -14.55 -5.69 -2.12
N TYR A 182 -13.97 -6.87 -2.40
CA TYR A 182 -13.49 -7.78 -1.37
C TYR A 182 -12.40 -7.15 -0.49
N LEU A 183 -11.38 -6.54 -1.09
CA LEU A 183 -10.29 -5.91 -0.35
C LEU A 183 -10.77 -4.67 0.42
N THR A 184 -11.69 -3.90 -0.14
CA THR A 184 -12.33 -2.78 0.56
C THR A 184 -13.11 -3.27 1.78
N GLY A 185 -13.89 -4.34 1.65
CA GLY A 185 -14.58 -4.98 2.77
C GLY A 185 -13.62 -5.50 3.84
N LEU A 186 -12.53 -6.16 3.43
CA LEU A 186 -11.51 -6.67 4.35
C LEU A 186 -10.78 -5.53 5.09
N SER A 187 -10.55 -4.41 4.42
CA SER A 187 -9.88 -3.23 5.02
C SER A 187 -10.68 -2.57 6.14
N ILE A 188 -12.00 -2.73 6.17
CA ILE A 188 -12.85 -2.28 7.29
C ILE A 188 -12.43 -2.99 8.60
N GLY A 189 -11.97 -4.23 8.50
CA GLY A 189 -11.40 -4.97 9.63
C GLY A 189 -10.00 -4.50 10.07
N VAL A 190 -9.44 -3.49 9.39
CA VAL A 190 -8.21 -2.79 9.80
C VAL A 190 -8.56 -1.39 10.26
N HIS A 191 -9.09 -0.55 9.38
CA HIS A 191 -9.48 0.83 9.68
C HIS A 191 -10.41 1.40 8.61
N LEU A 192 -11.37 2.25 8.99
CA LEU A 192 -12.35 2.84 8.07
C LEU A 192 -11.74 3.86 7.10
N LEU A 193 -10.52 4.33 7.33
CA LEU A 193 -9.85 5.35 6.51
C LEU A 193 -9.76 4.95 5.03
N ASN A 194 -9.63 3.65 4.74
CA ASN A 194 -9.60 3.15 3.35
C ASN A 194 -10.88 3.48 2.57
N LEU A 195 -12.03 3.66 3.22
CA LEU A 195 -13.29 4.05 2.55
C LEU A 195 -13.19 5.43 1.87
N LEU A 196 -12.24 6.27 2.26
CA LEU A 196 -11.97 7.54 1.59
C LEU A 196 -11.46 7.36 0.15
N CYS A 197 -11.04 6.15 -0.24
CA CYS A 197 -10.68 5.82 -1.62
C CYS A 197 -11.91 5.66 -2.54
N LEU A 198 -13.11 5.39 -1.98
CA LEU A 198 -14.32 5.13 -2.76
C LEU A 198 -14.67 6.24 -3.76
N PRO A 199 -14.64 7.54 -3.43
CA PRO A 199 -14.91 8.59 -4.42
C PRO A 199 -13.96 8.55 -5.62
N ALA A 200 -12.66 8.26 -5.39
CA ALA A 200 -11.69 8.13 -6.47
C ALA A 200 -11.95 6.90 -7.34
N ILE A 201 -12.33 5.76 -6.75
CA ILE A 201 -12.71 4.54 -7.47
C ILE A 201 -13.94 4.81 -8.36
N VAL A 202 -14.98 5.43 -7.79
CA VAL A 202 -16.21 5.78 -8.51
C VAL A 202 -15.91 6.74 -9.66
N LEU A 203 -15.03 7.71 -9.46
CA LEU A 203 -14.62 8.65 -10.50
C LEU A 203 -13.92 7.95 -11.66
N VAL A 204 -12.95 7.08 -11.39
CA VAL A 204 -12.23 6.31 -12.43
C VAL A 204 -13.21 5.41 -13.18
N TYR A 205 -14.10 4.72 -12.45
CA TYR A 205 -15.13 3.88 -13.05
C TYR A 205 -16.06 4.68 -13.98
N TYR A 206 -16.58 5.81 -13.51
CA TYR A 206 -17.46 6.68 -14.28
C TYR A 206 -16.78 7.22 -15.53
N LEU A 207 -15.56 7.76 -15.40
CA LEU A 207 -14.81 8.30 -16.53
C LEU A 207 -14.48 7.22 -17.56
N SER A 208 -14.16 6.01 -17.13
CA SER A 208 -13.94 4.88 -18.03
C SER A 208 -15.20 4.52 -18.84
N LEU A 209 -16.40 4.64 -18.26
CA LEU A 209 -17.66 4.34 -18.93
C LEU A 209 -18.08 5.40 -19.96
N ILE A 210 -17.80 6.69 -19.71
CA ILE A 210 -18.20 7.77 -20.64
C ILE A 210 -17.25 7.94 -21.83
N HIS A 211 -16.06 7.38 -21.77
CA HIS A 211 -15.08 7.38 -22.87
C HIS A 211 -15.11 6.10 -23.71
N ILE A 212 -16.07 5.22 -23.44
CA ILE A 212 -16.47 4.10 -24.29
C ILE A 212 -17.53 4.60 -25.26
#